data_2cdacd415bbf31c8b0c776a17d293bf3
#
_entry.id   2cdacd415bbf31c8b0c776a17d293bf3
#
_cell.length_a   1.000
_cell.length_b   1.000
_cell.length_c   1.000
_cell.angle_alpha   90.00
_cell.angle_beta   90.00
_cell.angle_gamma   90.00
#
_symmetry.space_group_name_H-M   'P 1'
#
loop_
_entity.id
_entity.type
_entity.pdbx_description
1 polymer ?
#
loop_
_entity_poly.entity_id
_entity_poly.type
_entity_poly.pdbx_seq_one_letter_code
_entity_poly.pdbx_strand_id
1 'polypeptide(L)'
;LMGVLHWVGAISLFCAAFVTDYDLFKIAMLVNMLAYMPTLSLSYTVAYNAIDKAGLDRIKDYPPVRVWGTIGFIVAMWIDNLTGFSSNNGQLIMAACASAAMGLYCFTLPACPPAKAMKNNGLMSVLGLDALVLFKNYRTAVFLLFSFLLGAALQVTNMYGVPFLDSFKATHPEAWAVKYSVILSSLSQVSETLFILAIPFFMSRYGIK
;
A
#
# COMPACT_ATOMS: atom_id res chain seq x y z
N LEU A 1 -17.82 -1.87 4.49
CA LEU A 1 -17.03 -0.63 4.58
C LEU A 1 -15.93 -0.59 3.51
N MET A 2 -15.03 -1.59 3.44
CA MET A 2 -13.89 -1.62 2.51
C MET A 2 -14.33 -1.43 1.05
N GLY A 3 -15.35 -2.15 0.57
CA GLY A 3 -15.87 -2.01 -0.79
C GLY A 3 -16.41 -0.60 -1.10
N VAL A 4 -17.13 0.01 -0.14
CA VAL A 4 -17.63 1.38 -0.31
C VAL A 4 -16.47 2.38 -0.46
N LEU A 5 -15.42 2.23 0.35
CA LEU A 5 -14.24 3.10 0.26
C LEU A 5 -13.52 2.95 -1.08
N HIS A 6 -13.42 1.73 -1.64
CA HIS A 6 -12.87 1.52 -2.97
C HIS A 6 -13.73 2.16 -4.07
N TRP A 7 -15.06 2.13 -3.94
CA TRP A 7 -15.94 2.83 -4.89
C TRP A 7 -15.80 4.35 -4.82
N VAL A 8 -15.72 4.91 -3.61
CA VAL A 8 -15.45 6.36 -3.42
C VAL A 8 -14.12 6.73 -4.06
N GLY A 9 -13.06 5.94 -3.83
CA GLY A 9 -11.76 6.12 -4.44
C GLY A 9 -11.81 6.03 -5.97
N ALA A 10 -12.52 5.03 -6.52
CA ALA A 10 -12.67 4.85 -7.97
C ALA A 10 -13.34 6.05 -8.64
N ILE A 11 -14.46 6.53 -8.09
CA ILE A 11 -15.17 7.71 -8.61
C ILE A 11 -14.27 8.95 -8.53
N SER A 12 -13.56 9.12 -7.41
CA SER A 12 -12.66 10.26 -7.21
C SER A 12 -11.50 10.28 -8.23
N LEU A 13 -10.86 9.12 -8.47
CA LEU A 13 -9.80 8.97 -9.48
C LEU A 13 -10.31 9.19 -10.90
N PHE A 14 -11.51 8.66 -11.20
CA PHE A 14 -12.13 8.86 -12.49
C PHE A 14 -12.44 10.33 -12.75
N CYS A 15 -13.01 11.04 -11.77
CA CYS A 15 -13.21 12.48 -11.86
C CYS A 15 -11.88 13.23 -12.04
N ALA A 16 -10.84 12.87 -11.27
CA ALA A 16 -9.52 13.49 -11.36
C ALA A 16 -8.90 13.38 -12.76
N ALA A 17 -9.18 12.28 -13.49
CA ALA A 17 -8.64 12.06 -14.84
C ALA A 17 -9.14 13.09 -15.87
N PHE A 18 -10.31 13.72 -15.65
CA PHE A 18 -10.94 14.65 -16.58
C PHE A 18 -10.94 16.10 -16.10
N VAL A 19 -10.54 16.34 -14.86
CA VAL A 19 -10.45 17.69 -14.30
C VAL A 19 -9.18 18.38 -14.80
N THR A 20 -9.33 19.60 -15.32
CA THR A 20 -8.25 20.47 -15.77
C THR A 20 -7.88 21.53 -14.75
N ASP A 21 -8.78 21.85 -13.84
CA ASP A 21 -8.54 22.81 -12.75
C ASP A 21 -7.70 22.15 -11.64
N TYR A 22 -6.62 22.85 -11.25
CA TYR A 22 -5.65 22.32 -10.29
C TYR A 22 -6.24 22.16 -8.88
N ASP A 23 -7.13 23.07 -8.46
CA ASP A 23 -7.71 23.00 -7.11
C ASP A 23 -8.73 21.87 -7.00
N LEU A 24 -9.55 21.69 -8.03
CA LEU A 24 -10.46 20.54 -8.11
C LEU A 24 -9.71 19.22 -8.19
N PHE A 25 -8.59 19.14 -8.92
CA PHE A 25 -7.72 17.97 -8.97
C PHE A 25 -7.19 17.62 -7.58
N LYS A 26 -6.68 18.62 -6.83
CA LYS A 26 -6.22 18.41 -5.45
C LYS A 26 -7.32 17.86 -4.53
N ILE A 27 -8.53 18.41 -4.64
CA ILE A 27 -9.67 17.94 -3.84
C ILE A 27 -10.00 16.48 -4.19
N ALA A 28 -10.06 16.14 -5.47
CA ALA A 28 -10.30 14.76 -5.89
C ALA A 28 -9.23 13.80 -5.37
N MET A 29 -7.94 14.16 -5.47
CA MET A 29 -6.84 13.37 -4.93
C MET A 29 -6.90 13.24 -3.41
N LEU A 30 -7.29 14.30 -2.68
CA LEU A 30 -7.48 14.25 -1.24
C LEU A 30 -8.59 13.27 -0.85
N VAL A 31 -9.74 13.32 -1.54
CA VAL A 31 -10.85 12.40 -1.31
C VAL A 31 -10.40 10.95 -1.56
N ASN A 32 -9.66 10.72 -2.65
CA ASN A 32 -9.10 9.39 -2.93
C ASN A 32 -8.18 8.92 -1.81
N MET A 33 -7.26 9.76 -1.32
CA MET A 33 -6.35 9.41 -0.23
C MET A 33 -7.09 9.08 1.07
N LEU A 34 -8.09 9.88 1.44
CA LEU A 34 -8.92 9.65 2.63
C LEU A 34 -9.73 8.35 2.53
N ALA A 35 -10.16 7.97 1.33
CA ALA A 35 -10.85 6.71 1.09
C ALA A 35 -9.88 5.52 1.06
N TYR A 36 -8.72 5.65 0.43
CA TYR A 36 -7.77 4.57 0.21
C TYR A 36 -6.99 4.16 1.47
N MET A 37 -6.49 5.13 2.27
CA MET A 37 -5.63 4.81 3.41
C MET A 37 -6.26 3.85 4.43
N PRO A 38 -7.55 3.99 4.81
CA PRO A 38 -8.18 3.02 5.70
C PRO A 38 -8.28 1.61 5.09
N THR A 39 -8.38 1.48 3.75
CA THR A 39 -8.50 0.16 3.11
C THR A 39 -7.25 -0.69 3.30
N LEU A 40 -6.06 -0.08 3.43
CA LEU A 40 -4.81 -0.79 3.72
C LEU A 40 -4.89 -1.50 5.08
N SER A 41 -5.31 -0.80 6.13
CA SER A 41 -5.48 -1.39 7.46
C SER A 41 -6.57 -2.47 7.49
N LEU A 42 -7.67 -2.23 6.77
CA LEU A 42 -8.76 -3.20 6.66
C LEU A 42 -8.32 -4.46 5.93
N SER A 43 -7.48 -4.35 4.89
CA SER A 43 -6.96 -5.52 4.16
C SER A 43 -6.11 -6.42 5.07
N TYR A 44 -5.24 -5.85 5.91
CA TYR A 44 -4.49 -6.62 6.92
C TYR A 44 -5.42 -7.31 7.90
N THR A 45 -6.44 -6.61 8.39
CA THR A 45 -7.41 -7.17 9.34
C THR A 45 -8.17 -8.35 8.74
N VAL A 46 -8.61 -8.24 7.48
CA VAL A 46 -9.30 -9.33 6.77
C VAL A 46 -8.37 -10.52 6.56
N ALA A 47 -7.12 -10.28 6.14
CA ALA A 47 -6.13 -11.33 5.92
C ALA A 47 -5.82 -12.09 7.22
N TYR A 48 -5.56 -11.40 8.33
CA TYR A 48 -5.30 -12.04 9.61
C TYR A 48 -6.52 -12.81 10.14
N ASN A 49 -7.73 -12.26 10.00
CA ASN A 49 -8.94 -12.97 10.40
C ASN A 49 -9.18 -14.24 9.56
N ALA A 50 -8.84 -14.19 8.26
CA ALA A 50 -8.94 -15.39 7.40
C ALA A 50 -7.92 -16.46 7.81
N ILE A 51 -6.67 -16.08 8.10
CA ILE A 51 -5.60 -16.97 8.56
C ILE A 51 -6.00 -17.62 9.90
N ASP A 52 -6.47 -16.82 10.86
CA ASP A 52 -6.91 -17.33 12.17
C ASP A 52 -8.08 -18.30 12.05
N LYS A 53 -9.08 -18.00 11.21
CA LYS A 53 -10.22 -18.89 10.97
C LYS A 53 -9.83 -20.21 10.31
N ALA A 54 -8.77 -20.18 9.50
CA ALA A 54 -8.20 -21.38 8.87
C ALA A 54 -7.30 -22.19 9.83
N GLY A 55 -7.05 -21.71 11.06
CA GLY A 55 -6.15 -22.36 12.03
C GLY A 55 -4.67 -22.31 11.62
N LEU A 56 -4.30 -21.34 10.76
CA LEU A 56 -2.95 -21.17 10.24
C LEU A 56 -2.13 -20.22 11.11
N ASP A 57 -0.80 -20.27 10.97
CA ASP A 57 0.15 -19.44 11.72
C ASP A 57 0.39 -18.11 10.99
N ARG A 58 0.07 -16.99 11.64
CA ARG A 58 0.28 -15.64 11.07
C ARG A 58 1.74 -15.40 10.65
N ILE A 59 2.73 -15.92 11.36
CA ILE A 59 4.15 -15.69 11.05
C ILE A 59 4.57 -16.45 9.81
N LYS A 60 4.07 -17.68 9.63
CA LYS A 60 4.45 -18.56 8.51
C LYS A 60 3.61 -18.30 7.26
N ASP A 61 2.30 -18.13 7.46
CA ASP A 61 1.33 -18.18 6.35
C ASP A 61 0.95 -16.80 5.82
N TYR A 62 1.18 -15.71 6.58
CA TYR A 62 0.90 -14.36 6.10
C TYR A 62 1.91 -13.86 5.03
N PRO A 63 3.24 -14.06 5.15
CA PRO A 63 4.19 -13.57 4.15
C PRO A 63 3.89 -14.02 2.71
N PRO A 64 3.56 -15.30 2.43
CA PRO A 64 3.14 -15.72 1.09
C PRO A 64 1.91 -14.98 0.57
N VAL A 65 0.93 -14.70 1.45
CA VAL A 65 -0.28 -13.93 1.07
C VAL A 65 0.11 -12.49 0.73
N ARG A 66 0.98 -11.86 1.53
CA ARG A 66 1.44 -10.47 1.33
C ARG A 66 2.19 -10.28 0.01
N VAL A 67 2.96 -11.27 -0.43
CA VAL A 67 3.74 -11.25 -1.69
C VAL A 67 2.86 -10.99 -2.91
N TRP A 68 1.62 -11.50 -2.95
CA TRP A 68 0.70 -11.24 -4.05
C TRP A 68 0.40 -9.75 -4.25
N GLY A 69 0.43 -8.97 -3.16
CA GLY A 69 0.31 -7.50 -3.26
C GLY A 69 1.50 -6.87 -4.01
N THR A 70 2.72 -7.34 -3.74
CA THR A 70 3.92 -6.84 -4.44
C THR A 70 3.94 -7.29 -5.90
N ILE A 71 3.55 -8.54 -6.19
CA ILE A 71 3.41 -9.03 -7.57
C ILE A 71 2.39 -8.17 -8.33
N GLY A 72 1.22 -7.90 -7.75
CA GLY A 72 0.21 -7.04 -8.34
C GLY A 72 0.72 -5.63 -8.64
N PHE A 73 1.53 -5.07 -7.74
CA PHE A 73 2.17 -3.77 -7.93
C PHE A 73 3.14 -3.77 -9.12
N ILE A 74 4.01 -4.80 -9.25
CA ILE A 74 4.94 -4.95 -10.37
C ILE A 74 4.16 -5.06 -11.69
N VAL A 75 3.13 -5.90 -11.73
CA VAL A 75 2.29 -6.08 -12.92
C VAL A 75 1.61 -4.77 -13.33
N ALA A 76 1.06 -4.03 -12.36
CA ALA A 76 0.44 -2.73 -12.62
C ALA A 76 1.45 -1.72 -13.20
N MET A 77 2.65 -1.62 -12.61
CA MET A 77 3.73 -0.76 -13.14
C MET A 77 4.10 -1.11 -14.58
N TRP A 78 4.20 -2.39 -14.90
CA TRP A 78 4.55 -2.83 -16.25
C TRP A 78 3.44 -2.56 -17.24
N ILE A 79 2.18 -2.81 -16.88
CA ILE A 79 1.03 -2.47 -17.73
C ILE A 79 1.01 -0.98 -18.00
N ASP A 80 1.15 -0.14 -16.97
CA ASP A 80 1.16 1.32 -17.10
C ASP A 80 2.28 1.81 -18.04
N ASN A 81 3.47 1.24 -17.90
CA ASN A 81 4.61 1.58 -18.74
C ASN A 81 4.43 1.08 -20.20
N LEU A 82 4.01 -0.17 -20.41
CA LEU A 82 3.84 -0.75 -21.74
C LEU A 82 2.70 -0.13 -22.54
N THR A 83 1.64 0.32 -21.87
CA THR A 83 0.50 1.00 -22.52
C THR A 83 0.78 2.48 -22.76
N GLY A 84 1.87 3.03 -22.20
CA GLY A 84 2.20 4.45 -22.29
C GLY A 84 1.30 5.35 -21.44
N PHE A 85 0.53 4.77 -20.52
CA PHE A 85 -0.36 5.53 -19.62
C PHE A 85 0.40 6.35 -18.59
N SER A 86 1.64 5.98 -18.28
CA SER A 86 2.51 6.72 -17.36
C SER A 86 2.75 8.19 -17.73
N SER A 87 2.52 8.58 -19.00
CA SER A 87 2.71 9.94 -19.49
C SER A 87 1.41 10.72 -19.70
N ASN A 88 0.26 10.13 -19.37
CA ASN A 88 -1.05 10.76 -19.59
C ASN A 88 -2.06 10.39 -18.49
N ASN A 89 -3.29 10.92 -18.58
CA ASN A 89 -4.35 10.66 -17.60
C ASN A 89 -4.84 9.19 -17.58
N GLY A 90 -4.38 8.35 -18.51
CA GLY A 90 -4.73 6.93 -18.59
C GLY A 90 -4.37 6.17 -17.32
N GLN A 91 -3.27 6.53 -16.63
CA GLN A 91 -2.91 5.95 -15.34
C GLN A 91 -4.00 6.14 -14.27
N LEU A 92 -4.66 7.30 -14.23
CA LEU A 92 -5.75 7.56 -13.27
C LEU A 92 -7.00 6.73 -13.60
N ILE A 93 -7.30 6.57 -14.89
CA ILE A 93 -8.43 5.74 -15.35
C ILE A 93 -8.15 4.27 -15.04
N MET A 94 -6.93 3.77 -15.29
CA MET A 94 -6.53 2.42 -14.96
C MET A 94 -6.65 2.16 -13.45
N ALA A 95 -6.17 3.10 -12.63
CA ALA A 95 -6.28 3.02 -11.17
C ALA A 95 -7.75 3.06 -10.70
N ALA A 96 -8.61 3.87 -11.33
CA ALA A 96 -10.04 3.91 -11.07
C ALA A 96 -10.73 2.58 -11.38
N CYS A 97 -10.42 1.98 -12.53
CA CYS A 97 -10.94 0.66 -12.91
C CYS A 97 -10.48 -0.44 -11.94
N ALA A 98 -9.20 -0.45 -11.55
CA ALA A 98 -8.67 -1.39 -10.58
C ALA A 98 -9.34 -1.23 -9.21
N SER A 99 -9.56 0.02 -8.75
CA SER A 99 -10.26 0.31 -7.50
C SER A 99 -11.73 -0.13 -7.55
N ALA A 100 -12.43 0.09 -8.66
CA ALA A 100 -13.79 -0.37 -8.86
C ALA A 100 -13.89 -1.91 -8.85
N ALA A 101 -12.99 -2.59 -9.55
CA ALA A 101 -12.89 -4.05 -9.54
C ALA A 101 -12.63 -4.59 -8.12
N MET A 102 -11.72 -3.94 -7.37
CA MET A 102 -11.45 -4.29 -5.98
C MET A 102 -12.67 -4.03 -5.09
N GLY A 103 -13.42 -2.95 -5.34
CA GLY A 103 -14.68 -2.64 -4.67
C GLY A 103 -15.72 -3.76 -4.84
N LEU A 104 -15.86 -4.30 -6.06
CA LEU A 104 -16.72 -5.46 -6.35
C LEU A 104 -16.20 -6.72 -5.63
N TYR A 105 -14.89 -6.99 -5.73
CA TYR A 105 -14.28 -8.14 -5.07
C TYR A 105 -14.45 -8.13 -3.56
N CYS A 106 -14.50 -6.97 -2.92
CA CYS A 106 -14.72 -6.85 -1.48
C CYS A 106 -16.04 -7.48 -1.00
N PHE A 107 -17.05 -7.61 -1.85
CA PHE A 107 -18.31 -8.28 -1.50
C PHE A 107 -18.20 -9.81 -1.45
N THR A 108 -17.15 -10.38 -2.03
CA THR A 108 -16.88 -11.83 -1.98
C THR A 108 -16.01 -12.24 -0.80
N LEU A 109 -15.42 -11.27 -0.09
CA LEU A 109 -14.54 -11.54 1.05
C LEU A 109 -15.32 -12.09 2.24
N PRO A 110 -14.69 -12.96 3.07
CA PRO A 110 -15.33 -13.52 4.24
C PRO A 110 -15.71 -12.42 5.24
N ALA A 111 -16.85 -12.58 5.88
CA ALA A 111 -17.33 -11.63 6.88
C ALA A 111 -16.32 -11.51 8.04
N CYS A 112 -15.90 -10.28 8.28
CA CYS A 112 -15.03 -9.90 9.39
C CYS A 112 -15.84 -8.98 10.33
N PRO A 113 -16.62 -9.53 11.28
CA PRO A 113 -17.42 -8.72 12.17
C PRO A 113 -16.50 -7.86 13.04
N PRO A 114 -16.86 -6.59 13.30
CA PRO A 114 -16.09 -5.74 14.19
C PRO A 114 -16.08 -6.36 15.60
N ALA A 115 -14.94 -6.28 16.29
CA ALA A 115 -14.88 -6.61 17.70
C ALA A 115 -15.93 -5.76 18.46
N LYS A 116 -16.69 -6.39 19.37
CA LYS A 116 -17.65 -5.65 20.19
C LYS A 116 -16.88 -4.54 20.92
N ALA A 117 -17.21 -3.30 20.64
CA ALA A 117 -16.64 -2.17 21.37
C ALA A 117 -16.88 -2.39 22.86
N MET A 118 -15.83 -2.37 23.66
CA MET A 118 -15.96 -2.38 25.11
C MET A 118 -16.77 -1.12 25.51
N LYS A 119 -17.75 -1.32 26.35
CA LYS A 119 -18.87 -0.41 26.68
C LYS A 119 -18.48 0.98 27.23
N ASN A 120 -17.17 1.30 27.33
CA ASN A 120 -16.65 2.53 27.94
C ASN A 120 -15.50 3.18 27.14
N ASN A 121 -15.52 3.12 25.81
CA ASN A 121 -14.47 3.73 25.05
C ASN A 121 -14.78 5.22 24.83
N GLY A 122 -14.08 6.10 25.54
CA GLY A 122 -14.04 7.53 25.22
C GLY A 122 -13.51 7.77 23.80
N LEU A 123 -13.68 8.99 23.28
CA LEU A 123 -13.20 9.40 21.94
C LEU A 123 -11.72 9.04 21.70
N MET A 124 -10.89 9.04 22.73
CA MET A 124 -9.47 8.64 22.64
C MET A 124 -9.29 7.19 22.19
N SER A 125 -10.08 6.27 22.74
CA SER A 125 -10.02 4.86 22.37
C SER A 125 -10.56 4.61 20.94
N VAL A 126 -11.64 5.32 20.58
CA VAL A 126 -12.19 5.24 19.21
C VAL A 126 -11.20 5.74 18.15
N LEU A 127 -10.40 6.75 18.50
CA LEU A 127 -9.33 7.29 17.64
C LEU A 127 -8.04 6.47 17.69
N GLY A 128 -7.99 5.40 18.50
CA GLY A 128 -6.79 4.56 18.64
C GLY A 128 -5.64 5.24 19.39
N LEU A 129 -5.89 6.38 20.06
CA LEU A 129 -4.86 7.13 20.79
C LEU A 129 -4.34 6.37 22.02
N ASP A 130 -5.05 5.35 22.45
CA ASP A 130 -4.58 4.43 23.51
C ASP A 130 -3.25 3.73 23.10
N ALA A 131 -3.00 3.59 21.81
CA ALA A 131 -1.73 3.05 21.29
C ALA A 131 -0.52 3.95 21.66
N LEU A 132 -0.73 5.24 21.92
CA LEU A 132 0.35 6.13 22.36
C LEU A 132 0.95 5.72 23.72
N VAL A 133 0.21 4.95 24.52
CA VAL A 133 0.74 4.35 25.76
C VAL A 133 1.95 3.44 25.49
N LEU A 134 2.05 2.85 24.28
CA LEU A 134 3.19 2.03 23.88
C LEU A 134 4.51 2.81 23.85
N PHE A 135 4.47 4.13 23.63
CA PHE A 135 5.65 4.99 23.68
C PHE A 135 6.25 5.13 25.10
N LYS A 136 5.51 4.77 26.16
CA LYS A 136 6.07 4.75 27.53
C LYS A 136 7.13 3.68 27.71
N ASN A 137 7.09 2.61 26.93
CA ASN A 137 8.12 1.58 26.94
C ASN A 137 9.24 1.98 25.94
N TYR A 138 10.44 2.24 26.44
CA TYR A 138 11.58 2.68 25.64
C TYR A 138 11.88 1.74 24.44
N ARG A 139 11.85 0.42 24.65
CA ARG A 139 12.11 -0.54 23.56
C ARG A 139 11.07 -0.45 22.46
N THR A 140 9.81 -0.34 22.85
CA THR A 140 8.70 -0.21 21.90
C THR A 140 8.74 1.14 21.20
N ALA A 141 9.06 2.22 21.90
CA ALA A 141 9.20 3.56 21.34
C ALA A 141 10.31 3.60 20.27
N VAL A 142 11.48 3.03 20.57
CA VAL A 142 12.61 2.94 19.62
C VAL A 142 12.20 2.11 18.39
N PHE A 143 11.54 0.97 18.59
CA PHE A 143 11.04 0.15 17.48
C PHE A 143 10.05 0.92 16.59
N LEU A 144 9.09 1.63 17.18
CA LEU A 144 8.11 2.43 16.44
C LEU A 144 8.79 3.58 15.68
N LEU A 145 9.76 4.26 16.29
CA LEU A 145 10.54 5.31 15.63
C LEU A 145 11.34 4.76 14.44
N PHE A 146 12.02 3.64 14.60
CA PHE A 146 12.72 2.97 13.50
C PHE A 146 11.78 2.58 12.37
N SER A 147 10.63 1.98 12.71
CA SER A 147 9.62 1.59 11.72
C SER A 147 9.09 2.79 10.96
N PHE A 148 8.86 3.93 11.65
CA PHE A 148 8.45 5.18 11.02
C PHE A 148 9.52 5.71 10.04
N LEU A 149 10.78 5.77 10.48
CA LEU A 149 11.89 6.28 9.65
C LEU A 149 12.12 5.39 8.42
N LEU A 150 12.09 4.07 8.59
CA LEU A 150 12.22 3.12 7.48
C LEU A 150 11.04 3.24 6.49
N GLY A 151 9.81 3.36 7.01
CA GLY A 151 8.63 3.55 6.17
C GLY A 151 8.68 4.87 5.39
N ALA A 152 9.14 5.95 6.01
CA ALA A 152 9.32 7.24 5.36
C ALA A 152 10.39 7.15 4.26
N ALA A 153 11.55 6.54 4.53
CA ALA A 153 12.62 6.36 3.56
C ALA A 153 12.15 5.52 2.35
N LEU A 154 11.45 4.41 2.61
CA LEU A 154 10.87 3.57 1.56
C LEU A 154 9.88 4.34 0.69
N GLN A 155 9.00 5.13 1.30
CA GLN A 155 8.01 5.92 0.56
C GLN A 155 8.67 7.01 -0.31
N VAL A 156 9.69 7.70 0.19
CA VAL A 156 10.48 8.67 -0.59
C VAL A 156 11.14 7.99 -1.79
N THR A 157 11.75 6.82 -1.60
CA THR A 157 12.38 6.05 -2.69
C THR A 157 11.36 5.63 -3.74
N ASN A 158 10.19 5.15 -3.32
CA ASN A 158 9.13 4.73 -4.26
C ASN A 158 8.54 5.91 -5.04
N MET A 159 8.40 7.09 -4.42
CA MET A 159 7.85 8.27 -5.09
C MET A 159 8.84 8.94 -6.06
N TYR A 160 10.10 9.04 -5.66
CA TYR A 160 11.08 9.86 -6.38
C TYR A 160 12.09 9.04 -7.19
N GLY A 161 12.14 7.71 -7.04
CA GLY A 161 13.12 6.86 -7.74
C GLY A 161 13.03 6.99 -9.26
N VAL A 162 11.86 6.81 -9.85
CA VAL A 162 11.66 6.94 -11.30
C VAL A 162 11.82 8.38 -11.77
N PRO A 163 11.15 9.40 -11.17
CA PRO A 163 11.36 10.81 -11.54
C PRO A 163 12.84 11.26 -11.45
N PHE A 164 13.57 10.77 -10.45
CA PHE A 164 15.00 11.07 -10.32
C PHE A 164 15.81 10.52 -11.51
N LEU A 165 15.59 9.26 -11.88
CA LEU A 165 16.26 8.67 -13.06
C LEU A 165 15.85 9.40 -14.34
N ASP A 166 14.58 9.75 -14.47
CA ASP A 166 14.05 10.47 -15.63
C ASP A 166 14.61 11.88 -15.77
N SER A 167 15.05 12.51 -14.68
CA SER A 167 15.70 13.85 -14.75
C SER A 167 17.01 13.84 -15.55
N PHE A 168 17.65 12.68 -15.70
CA PHE A 168 18.87 12.51 -16.52
C PHE A 168 18.59 12.27 -18.01
N LYS A 169 17.33 12.17 -18.44
CA LYS A 169 16.97 11.93 -19.86
C LYS A 169 17.54 13.02 -20.80
N ALA A 170 17.66 14.26 -20.33
CA ALA A 170 18.19 15.35 -21.13
C ALA A 170 19.72 15.26 -21.34
N THR A 171 20.45 14.72 -20.37
CA THR A 171 21.93 14.68 -20.37
C THR A 171 22.49 13.33 -20.78
N HIS A 172 21.81 12.25 -20.46
CA HIS A 172 22.26 10.87 -20.68
C HIS A 172 21.11 9.97 -21.21
N PRO A 173 20.52 10.27 -22.40
CA PRO A 173 19.35 9.55 -22.90
C PRO A 173 19.62 8.07 -23.19
N GLU A 174 20.88 7.73 -23.54
CA GLU A 174 21.29 6.34 -23.87
C GLU A 174 21.69 5.52 -22.64
N ALA A 175 21.75 6.12 -21.45
CA ALA A 175 22.11 5.38 -20.25
C ALA A 175 21.02 4.32 -19.95
N TRP A 176 21.44 3.08 -19.75
CA TRP A 176 20.53 1.96 -19.49
C TRP A 176 19.57 2.23 -18.31
N ALA A 177 20.06 2.81 -17.24
CA ALA A 177 19.27 3.13 -16.06
C ALA A 177 18.17 4.16 -16.34
N VAL A 178 18.41 5.11 -17.25
CA VAL A 178 17.47 6.13 -17.66
C VAL A 178 16.44 5.56 -18.64
N LYS A 179 16.89 4.77 -19.60
CA LYS A 179 16.04 4.13 -20.60
C LYS A 179 15.05 3.13 -19.96
N TYR A 180 15.48 2.44 -18.93
CA TYR A 180 14.70 1.41 -18.23
C TYR A 180 14.42 1.74 -16.77
N SER A 181 14.15 3.01 -16.46
CA SER A 181 13.93 3.51 -15.09
C SER A 181 12.84 2.75 -14.34
N VAL A 182 11.74 2.41 -15.02
CA VAL A 182 10.62 1.64 -14.44
C VAL A 182 11.05 0.19 -14.14
N ILE A 183 11.82 -0.45 -15.04
CA ILE A 183 12.33 -1.82 -14.82
C ILE A 183 13.31 -1.83 -13.65
N LEU A 184 14.19 -0.84 -13.56
CA LEU A 184 15.12 -0.70 -12.45
C LEU A 184 14.38 -0.50 -11.12
N SER A 185 13.34 0.31 -11.11
CA SER A 185 12.47 0.48 -9.94
C SER A 185 11.75 -0.82 -9.56
N SER A 186 11.29 -1.61 -10.55
CA SER A 186 10.64 -2.90 -10.27
C SER A 186 11.60 -3.95 -9.66
N LEU A 187 12.91 -3.83 -9.89
CA LEU A 187 13.91 -4.71 -9.29
C LEU A 187 13.95 -4.57 -7.76
N SER A 188 13.73 -3.36 -7.23
CA SER A 188 13.60 -3.14 -5.79
C SER A 188 12.42 -3.90 -5.19
N GLN A 189 11.31 -3.97 -5.93
CA GLN A 189 10.11 -4.71 -5.53
C GLN A 189 10.32 -6.24 -5.56
N VAL A 190 11.10 -6.73 -6.52
CA VAL A 190 11.51 -8.15 -6.55
C VAL A 190 12.36 -8.48 -5.32
N SER A 191 13.31 -7.61 -4.97
CA SER A 191 14.12 -7.76 -3.76
C SER A 191 13.23 -7.76 -2.50
N GLU A 192 12.28 -6.82 -2.39
CA GLU A 192 11.30 -6.79 -1.30
C GLU A 192 10.55 -8.12 -1.17
N THR A 193 10.08 -8.66 -2.29
CA THR A 193 9.38 -9.95 -2.34
C THR A 193 10.23 -11.08 -1.75
N LEU A 194 11.49 -11.18 -2.15
CA LEU A 194 12.41 -12.21 -1.67
C LEU A 194 12.64 -12.10 -0.15
N PHE A 195 12.82 -10.87 0.35
CA PHE A 195 13.00 -10.64 1.78
C PHE A 195 11.73 -10.93 2.58
N ILE A 196 10.54 -10.60 2.07
CA ILE A 196 9.25 -10.97 2.72
C ILE A 196 9.13 -12.48 2.86
N LEU A 197 9.45 -13.24 1.81
CA LEU A 197 9.43 -14.70 1.85
C LEU A 197 10.49 -15.30 2.79
N ALA A 198 11.60 -14.59 3.00
CA ALA A 198 12.64 -15.01 3.93
C ALA A 198 12.30 -14.75 5.41
N ILE A 199 11.30 -13.91 5.70
CA ILE A 199 10.91 -13.56 7.10
C ILE A 199 10.69 -14.80 7.97
N PRO A 200 9.89 -15.83 7.58
CA PRO A 200 9.66 -16.99 8.42
C PRO A 200 10.96 -17.74 8.77
N PHE A 201 11.90 -17.83 7.84
CA PHE A 201 13.21 -18.45 8.07
C PHE A 201 14.01 -17.70 9.13
N PHE A 202 14.13 -16.38 9.01
CA PHE A 202 14.88 -15.57 9.98
C PHE A 202 14.19 -15.56 11.35
N MET A 203 12.88 -15.46 11.38
CA MET A 203 12.09 -15.46 12.60
C MET A 203 12.21 -16.78 13.38
N SER A 204 12.18 -17.92 12.67
CA SER A 204 12.30 -19.24 13.31
C SER A 204 13.71 -19.50 13.86
N ARG A 205 14.76 -18.94 13.21
CA ARG A 205 16.14 -19.21 13.56
C ARG A 205 16.74 -18.23 14.57
N TYR A 206 16.42 -16.96 14.43
CA TYR A 206 17.05 -15.89 15.23
C TYR A 206 16.08 -15.20 16.20
N GLY A 207 14.77 -15.37 15.99
CA GLY A 207 13.75 -14.66 16.76
C GLY A 207 13.76 -13.15 16.51
N ILE A 208 12.92 -12.44 17.26
CA ILE A 208 12.98 -10.97 17.36
C ILE A 208 13.71 -10.66 18.67
N LYS A 209 14.93 -10.18 18.57
CA LYS A 209 15.69 -9.68 19.75
C LYS A 209 15.77 -8.17 19.74
#